data_97b93e607049884ce3532d1e7c86b107
#
_entry.id   97b93e607049884ce3532d1e7c86b107
#
_cell.length_a   1.000
_cell.length_b   1.000
_cell.length_c   1.000
_cell.angle_alpha   90.00
_cell.angle_beta   90.00
_cell.angle_gamma   90.00
#
_symmetry.space_group_name_H-M   'P 1'
#
loop_
_entity.id
_entity.type
_entity.pdbx_description
1 polymer ?
#
loop_
_entity_poly.entity_id
_entity_poly.type
_entity_poly.pdbx_seq_one_letter_code
_entity_poly.pdbx_strand_id
1 'polypeptide(L)'
;MNASPAARSGLTALSSPTLRIALVAPPAEPVPPAGYGGTERVIAELATELTARGHKVTLFASGDSSVGCELVPIAPRALRPSGQMDSEHAYTVATILEAVRRADCFDIIHAHLEWYGPLLASLANVPVVLTFHGRLDYPWASQVLSYVPRGLVAISSAQMAAHEDLAWEGVVHNGLNLTASPFETRRTDALCFVGRLAPEKGPVDAIEIARRTGRPLRIAAKKGVTPAEIAYYDEVFKPALERASDVEFLGELPGPERDRLFSESYATLMPGSWPEPFGLVAIESLACGTPVIARRVGALPEIVREGVDGFFGDDAVAMAFRVGQVDDLDRRAIHESVVSRFSARKMADGYERIYTAMLDGHEAGVPEPAAAGSEGT
;
A
#
# COMPACT_ATOMS: atom_id res chain seq x y z
N MET A 1 17.62 -17.31 -59.52
CA MET A 1 16.56 -16.94 -58.57
C MET A 1 16.99 -17.42 -57.19
N ASN A 2 17.65 -16.58 -56.43
CA ASN A 2 18.17 -16.91 -55.12
C ASN A 2 17.17 -16.37 -54.06
N ALA A 3 16.59 -17.29 -53.31
CA ALA A 3 15.80 -16.99 -52.15
C ALA A 3 16.70 -16.84 -50.92
N SER A 4 16.74 -15.68 -50.33
CA SER A 4 17.43 -15.38 -49.09
C SER A 4 16.65 -15.93 -47.88
N PRO A 5 17.26 -16.58 -46.88
CA PRO A 5 16.54 -17.03 -45.70
C PRO A 5 16.36 -15.86 -44.74
N ALA A 6 15.12 -15.60 -44.37
CA ALA A 6 14.72 -14.65 -43.32
C ALA A 6 15.32 -15.06 -41.96
N ALA A 7 16.18 -14.20 -41.41
CA ALA A 7 16.65 -14.33 -40.03
C ALA A 7 15.49 -14.14 -39.04
N ARG A 8 15.12 -15.21 -38.36
CA ARG A 8 14.26 -15.15 -37.17
C ARG A 8 15.10 -14.65 -36.00
N SER A 9 15.01 -13.39 -35.68
CA SER A 9 15.52 -12.85 -34.42
C SER A 9 14.59 -13.31 -33.29
N GLY A 10 14.91 -14.46 -32.70
CA GLY A 10 14.35 -14.87 -31.41
C GLY A 10 14.97 -13.99 -30.32
N LEU A 11 14.29 -12.95 -29.91
CA LEU A 11 14.51 -12.34 -28.60
C LEU A 11 14.02 -13.34 -27.56
N THR A 12 14.91 -14.21 -27.09
CA THR A 12 14.75 -14.93 -25.84
C THR A 12 14.71 -13.86 -24.75
N ALA A 13 13.53 -13.62 -24.19
CA ALA A 13 13.40 -12.89 -22.94
C ALA A 13 14.29 -13.64 -21.93
N LEU A 14 15.37 -13.00 -21.48
CA LEU A 14 16.17 -13.49 -20.37
C LEU A 14 15.21 -13.52 -19.17
N SER A 15 14.79 -14.72 -18.75
CA SER A 15 14.03 -14.87 -17.51
C SER A 15 14.93 -14.38 -16.37
N SER A 16 14.46 -13.41 -15.61
CA SER A 16 15.14 -12.99 -14.38
C SER A 16 15.44 -14.22 -13.51
N PRO A 17 16.60 -14.26 -12.83
CA PRO A 17 16.95 -15.41 -11.99
C PRO A 17 15.88 -15.60 -10.91
N THR A 18 15.58 -16.87 -10.61
CA THR A 18 14.69 -17.23 -9.49
C THR A 18 15.37 -16.85 -8.18
N LEU A 19 14.77 -15.96 -7.41
CA LEU A 19 15.27 -15.51 -6.11
C LEU A 19 14.57 -16.22 -4.95
N ARG A 20 15.28 -16.36 -3.84
CA ARG A 20 14.76 -16.74 -2.53
C ARG A 20 14.47 -15.46 -1.76
N ILE A 21 13.21 -15.13 -1.56
CA ILE A 21 12.77 -13.84 -1.01
C ILE A 21 12.08 -14.06 0.33
N ALA A 22 12.55 -13.39 1.38
CA ALA A 22 11.82 -13.27 2.63
C ALA A 22 10.95 -12.01 2.59
N LEU A 23 9.63 -12.14 2.72
CA LEU A 23 8.73 -11.02 2.98
C LEU A 23 8.42 -10.98 4.47
N VAL A 24 8.68 -9.84 5.11
CA VAL A 24 8.54 -9.69 6.58
C VAL A 24 7.42 -8.70 6.86
N ALA A 25 6.29 -9.22 7.34
CA ALA A 25 5.08 -8.47 7.63
C ALA A 25 4.95 -8.10 9.12
N PRO A 26 4.22 -7.02 9.46
CA PRO A 26 3.82 -6.73 10.83
C PRO A 26 2.95 -7.86 11.40
N PRO A 27 3.02 -8.14 12.71
CA PRO A 27 2.18 -9.17 13.34
C PRO A 27 0.74 -8.70 13.65
N ALA A 28 0.40 -7.46 13.31
CA ALA A 28 -0.84 -6.80 13.73
C ALA A 28 -2.10 -7.41 13.08
N GLU A 29 -2.07 -7.67 11.80
CA GLU A 29 -3.19 -8.27 11.04
C GLU A 29 -2.70 -9.53 10.30
N PRO A 30 -3.59 -10.47 9.92
CA PRO A 30 -3.20 -11.58 9.05
C PRO A 30 -2.91 -11.11 7.62
N VAL A 31 -2.15 -11.87 6.86
CA VAL A 31 -1.85 -11.62 5.44
C VAL A 31 -2.56 -12.68 4.59
N PRO A 32 -3.59 -12.33 3.77
CA PRO A 32 -4.28 -11.04 3.71
C PRO A 32 -5.20 -10.81 4.92
N PRO A 33 -5.53 -9.55 5.26
CA PRO A 33 -6.46 -9.25 6.33
C PRO A 33 -7.91 -9.50 5.91
N ALA A 34 -8.76 -9.88 6.86
CA ALA A 34 -10.19 -10.09 6.59
C ALA A 34 -10.94 -8.76 6.36
N GLY A 35 -10.47 -7.66 6.95
CA GLY A 35 -11.09 -6.33 6.89
C GLY A 35 -10.06 -5.24 6.59
N TYR A 36 -9.92 -4.28 7.50
CA TYR A 36 -8.92 -3.22 7.41
C TYR A 36 -7.51 -3.80 7.58
N GLY A 37 -6.54 -3.32 6.77
CA GLY A 37 -5.15 -3.75 6.77
C GLY A 37 -4.51 -3.46 5.41
N GLY A 38 -4.18 -2.17 5.14
CA GLY A 38 -3.65 -1.76 3.83
C GLY A 38 -2.30 -2.39 3.53
N THR A 39 -1.40 -2.39 4.51
CA THR A 39 -0.04 -2.96 4.41
C THR A 39 -0.10 -4.45 4.10
N GLU A 40 -0.88 -5.19 4.86
CA GLU A 40 -0.98 -6.65 4.73
C GLU A 40 -1.64 -7.07 3.41
N ARG A 41 -2.56 -6.26 2.88
CA ARG A 41 -3.12 -6.48 1.54
C ARG A 41 -2.05 -6.33 0.47
N VAL A 42 -1.25 -5.27 0.54
CA VAL A 42 -0.14 -5.03 -0.41
C VAL A 42 0.88 -6.16 -0.35
N ILE A 43 1.24 -6.62 0.86
CA ILE A 43 2.16 -7.75 1.05
C ILE A 43 1.59 -9.03 0.45
N ALA A 44 0.29 -9.31 0.65
CA ALA A 44 -0.37 -10.49 0.08
C ALA A 44 -0.34 -10.50 -1.45
N GLU A 45 -0.63 -9.35 -2.06
CA GLU A 45 -0.58 -9.18 -3.52
C GLU A 45 0.85 -9.34 -4.06
N LEU A 46 1.83 -8.76 -3.37
CA LEU A 46 3.24 -8.90 -3.75
C LEU A 46 3.72 -10.36 -3.64
N ALA A 47 3.41 -11.02 -2.51
CA ALA A 47 3.74 -12.43 -2.29
C ALA A 47 3.15 -13.34 -3.37
N THR A 48 1.88 -13.12 -3.71
CA THR A 48 1.17 -13.87 -4.73
C THR A 48 1.81 -13.68 -6.10
N GLU A 49 2.08 -12.45 -6.48
CA GLU A 49 2.64 -12.13 -7.80
C GLU A 49 4.09 -12.65 -7.93
N LEU A 50 4.94 -12.47 -6.93
CA LEU A 50 6.33 -12.98 -6.94
C LEU A 50 6.36 -14.51 -6.99
N THR A 51 5.47 -15.18 -6.26
CA THR A 51 5.34 -16.66 -6.31
C THR A 51 4.91 -17.12 -7.69
N ALA A 52 3.92 -16.45 -8.31
CA ALA A 52 3.45 -16.76 -9.66
C ALA A 52 4.54 -16.56 -10.73
N ARG A 53 5.51 -15.69 -10.50
CA ARG A 53 6.71 -15.48 -11.35
C ARG A 53 7.81 -16.52 -11.14
N GLY A 54 7.63 -17.43 -10.18
CA GLY A 54 8.57 -18.53 -9.92
C GLY A 54 9.64 -18.23 -8.88
N HIS A 55 9.56 -17.10 -8.16
CA HIS A 55 10.42 -16.85 -7.00
C HIS A 55 10.04 -17.78 -5.84
N LYS A 56 11.03 -18.11 -4.99
CA LYS A 56 10.82 -18.85 -3.73
C LYS A 56 10.54 -17.85 -2.63
N VAL A 57 9.27 -17.59 -2.38
CA VAL A 57 8.82 -16.63 -1.39
C VAL A 57 8.55 -17.32 -0.05
N THR A 58 9.08 -16.78 1.04
CA THR A 58 8.77 -17.14 2.42
C THR A 58 8.22 -15.92 3.14
N LEU A 59 7.02 -16.02 3.67
CA LEU A 59 6.35 -14.96 4.42
C LEU A 59 6.55 -15.15 5.92
N PHE A 60 7.09 -14.14 6.60
CA PHE A 60 7.13 -14.03 8.06
C PHE A 60 5.93 -13.19 8.50
N ALA A 61 4.95 -13.82 9.15
CA ALA A 61 3.69 -13.17 9.53
C ALA A 61 3.02 -13.89 10.71
N SER A 62 1.78 -13.52 11.06
CA SER A 62 0.96 -14.28 12.00
C SER A 62 0.56 -15.64 11.45
N GLY A 63 0.34 -16.61 12.34
CA GLY A 63 0.09 -18.02 11.96
C GLY A 63 -1.27 -18.29 11.31
N ASP A 64 -2.18 -17.32 11.36
CA ASP A 64 -3.46 -17.32 10.66
C ASP A 64 -3.41 -16.63 9.28
N SER A 65 -2.20 -16.23 8.83
CA SER A 65 -1.97 -15.74 7.46
C SER A 65 -2.04 -16.89 6.44
N SER A 66 -2.55 -16.59 5.23
CA SER A 66 -2.73 -17.58 4.17
C SER A 66 -2.48 -16.97 2.81
N VAL A 67 -1.28 -17.12 2.29
CA VAL A 67 -0.86 -16.79 0.93
C VAL A 67 -0.27 -18.04 0.27
N GLY A 68 -0.21 -18.06 -1.05
CA GLY A 68 0.28 -19.22 -1.83
C GLY A 68 1.80 -19.49 -1.74
N CYS A 69 2.47 -19.09 -0.64
CA CYS A 69 3.90 -19.27 -0.40
C CYS A 69 4.17 -19.89 0.96
N GLU A 70 5.45 -20.20 1.27
CA GLU A 70 5.86 -20.69 2.57
C GLU A 70 5.56 -19.66 3.67
N LEU A 71 5.03 -20.11 4.82
CA LEU A 71 4.75 -19.27 5.99
C LEU A 71 5.67 -19.64 7.15
N VAL A 72 6.32 -18.64 7.73
CA VAL A 72 6.99 -18.72 9.03
C VAL A 72 6.14 -17.99 10.07
N PRO A 73 5.36 -18.71 10.89
CA PRO A 73 4.48 -18.09 11.87
C PRO A 73 5.27 -17.56 13.05
N ILE A 74 5.12 -16.27 13.37
CA ILE A 74 5.79 -15.64 14.53
C ILE A 74 4.83 -15.54 15.71
N ALA A 75 3.65 -14.96 15.51
CA ALA A 75 2.56 -15.01 16.48
C ALA A 75 1.59 -16.12 16.09
N PRO A 76 0.94 -16.84 17.04
CA PRO A 76 -0.03 -17.88 16.69
C PRO A 76 -1.20 -17.37 15.86
N ARG A 77 -1.63 -16.11 16.12
CA ARG A 77 -2.66 -15.36 15.41
C ARG A 77 -2.29 -13.90 15.36
N ALA A 78 -2.89 -13.18 14.42
CA ALA A 78 -2.77 -11.73 14.30
C ALA A 78 -3.22 -11.03 15.60
N LEU A 79 -2.45 -10.02 16.02
CA LEU A 79 -2.57 -9.44 17.35
C LEU A 79 -3.81 -8.57 17.50
N ARG A 80 -4.19 -7.81 16.47
CA ARG A 80 -5.33 -6.91 16.54
C ARG A 80 -6.66 -7.65 16.63
N PRO A 81 -6.96 -8.64 15.78
CA PRO A 81 -8.17 -9.46 15.93
C PRO A 81 -8.22 -10.26 17.22
N SER A 82 -7.04 -10.61 17.78
CA SER A 82 -6.93 -11.35 19.05
C SER A 82 -6.96 -10.47 20.30
N GLY A 83 -7.03 -9.12 20.14
CA GLY A 83 -7.00 -8.18 21.27
C GLY A 83 -5.64 -8.11 22.01
N GLN A 84 -4.55 -8.47 21.35
CA GLN A 84 -3.20 -8.59 21.95
C GLN A 84 -2.22 -7.52 21.44
N MET A 85 -2.70 -6.33 21.08
CA MET A 85 -1.85 -5.26 20.55
C MET A 85 -0.82 -4.72 21.54
N ASP A 86 -1.01 -4.95 22.84
CA ASP A 86 -0.05 -4.65 23.89
C ASP A 86 1.27 -5.46 23.76
N SER A 87 1.22 -6.61 23.08
CA SER A 87 2.37 -7.45 22.79
C SER A 87 3.06 -7.17 21.44
N GLU A 88 2.59 -6.19 20.67
CA GLU A 88 3.06 -5.92 19.30
C GLU A 88 4.57 -5.72 19.23
N HIS A 89 5.16 -4.93 20.14
CA HIS A 89 6.60 -4.70 20.17
C HIS A 89 7.40 -5.99 20.35
N ALA A 90 6.94 -6.86 21.27
CA ALA A 90 7.63 -8.12 21.54
C ALA A 90 7.59 -9.06 20.32
N TYR A 91 6.44 -9.21 19.69
CA TYR A 91 6.31 -10.03 18.49
C TYR A 91 7.04 -9.42 17.28
N THR A 92 7.09 -8.10 17.13
CA THR A 92 7.89 -7.46 16.08
C THR A 92 9.38 -7.74 16.26
N VAL A 93 9.89 -7.65 17.50
CA VAL A 93 11.28 -8.03 17.81
C VAL A 93 11.51 -9.52 17.52
N ALA A 94 10.59 -10.41 17.91
CA ALA A 94 10.69 -11.84 17.59
C ALA A 94 10.72 -12.10 16.08
N THR A 95 9.94 -11.35 15.30
CA THR A 95 9.93 -11.41 13.81
C THR A 95 11.31 -11.06 13.24
N ILE A 96 11.94 -9.99 13.75
CA ILE A 96 13.28 -9.58 13.32
C ILE A 96 14.31 -10.66 13.65
N LEU A 97 14.31 -11.16 14.89
CA LEU A 97 15.26 -12.20 15.32
C LEU A 97 15.12 -13.48 14.48
N GLU A 98 13.90 -13.90 14.16
CA GLU A 98 13.69 -15.09 13.34
C GLU A 98 14.09 -14.85 11.87
N ALA A 99 13.84 -13.68 11.32
CA ALA A 99 14.30 -13.30 9.97
C ALA A 99 15.83 -13.28 9.88
N VAL A 100 16.51 -12.68 10.87
CA VAL A 100 17.99 -12.66 10.97
C VAL A 100 18.55 -14.07 11.11
N ARG A 101 17.96 -14.90 11.98
CA ARG A 101 18.39 -16.29 12.18
C ARG A 101 18.34 -17.14 10.92
N ARG A 102 17.43 -16.82 9.99
CA ARG A 102 17.26 -17.53 8.71
C ARG A 102 17.81 -16.76 7.52
N ALA A 103 18.53 -15.65 7.71
CA ALA A 103 18.94 -14.77 6.63
C ALA A 103 19.71 -15.52 5.51
N ASP A 104 20.61 -16.46 5.84
CA ASP A 104 21.37 -17.26 4.87
C ASP A 104 20.49 -18.15 3.95
N CYS A 105 19.21 -18.35 4.29
CA CYS A 105 18.27 -19.06 3.43
C CYS A 105 17.76 -18.21 2.27
N PHE A 106 18.00 -16.90 2.27
CA PHE A 106 17.43 -15.96 1.32
C PHE A 106 18.51 -15.21 0.53
N ASP A 107 18.19 -14.79 -0.66
CA ASP A 107 19.01 -13.90 -1.47
C ASP A 107 18.74 -12.45 -1.08
N ILE A 108 17.50 -12.16 -0.63
CA ILE A 108 17.07 -10.83 -0.20
C ILE A 108 15.95 -10.92 0.83
N ILE A 109 15.93 -9.99 1.78
CA ILE A 109 14.84 -9.78 2.74
C ILE A 109 14.13 -8.48 2.37
N HIS A 110 12.80 -8.52 2.26
CA HIS A 110 11.96 -7.33 2.06
C HIS A 110 11.07 -7.11 3.28
N ALA A 111 11.34 -6.07 4.04
CA ALA A 111 10.67 -5.77 5.30
C ALA A 111 9.65 -4.64 5.17
N HIS A 112 8.49 -4.86 5.79
CA HIS A 112 7.36 -3.92 5.88
C HIS A 112 7.11 -3.54 7.35
N LEU A 113 8.19 -3.43 8.14
CA LEU A 113 8.12 -3.30 9.60
C LEU A 113 8.22 -1.85 10.09
N GLU A 114 7.92 -0.86 9.23
CA GLU A 114 7.98 0.56 9.59
C GLU A 114 9.31 0.88 10.31
N TRP A 115 9.27 1.58 11.43
CA TRP A 115 10.43 2.02 12.21
C TRP A 115 11.30 0.89 12.81
N TYR A 116 10.86 -0.36 12.73
CA TYR A 116 11.68 -1.53 13.09
C TYR A 116 12.53 -2.05 11.94
N GLY A 117 12.22 -1.67 10.70
CA GLY A 117 12.96 -2.06 9.51
C GLY A 117 14.47 -1.74 9.59
N PRO A 118 14.90 -0.54 10.03
CA PRO A 118 16.31 -0.21 10.20
C PRO A 118 17.08 -1.18 11.09
N LEU A 119 16.46 -1.71 12.16
CA LEU A 119 17.07 -2.69 13.03
C LEU A 119 17.33 -4.02 12.29
N LEU A 120 16.34 -4.49 11.51
CA LEU A 120 16.50 -5.70 10.69
C LEU A 120 17.63 -5.51 9.66
N ALA A 121 17.65 -4.36 8.96
CA ALA A 121 18.68 -4.06 7.97
C ALA A 121 20.09 -3.99 8.56
N SER A 122 20.23 -3.56 9.82
CA SER A 122 21.55 -3.50 10.50
C SER A 122 22.04 -4.85 11.01
N LEU A 123 21.15 -5.83 11.21
CA LEU A 123 21.48 -7.15 11.78
C LEU A 123 21.61 -8.24 10.71
N ALA A 124 20.95 -8.11 9.57
CA ALA A 124 20.99 -9.10 8.50
C ALA A 124 22.31 -9.05 7.73
N ASN A 125 22.80 -10.24 7.33
CA ASN A 125 24.00 -10.41 6.51
C ASN A 125 23.71 -10.54 5.01
N VAL A 126 22.46 -10.31 4.60
CA VAL A 126 21.98 -10.27 3.21
C VAL A 126 21.33 -8.93 2.91
N PRO A 127 21.19 -8.53 1.65
CA PRO A 127 20.51 -7.29 1.28
C PRO A 127 19.10 -7.21 1.86
N VAL A 128 18.74 -6.04 2.42
CA VAL A 128 17.41 -5.79 2.98
C VAL A 128 16.77 -4.60 2.27
N VAL A 129 15.58 -4.81 1.73
CA VAL A 129 14.70 -3.76 1.20
C VAL A 129 13.72 -3.36 2.30
N LEU A 130 13.54 -2.08 2.52
CA LEU A 130 12.62 -1.51 3.51
C LEU A 130 11.56 -0.68 2.80
N THR A 131 10.30 -1.11 2.88
CA THR A 131 9.16 -0.34 2.40
C THR A 131 8.34 0.16 3.58
N PHE A 132 8.20 1.49 3.64
CA PHE A 132 7.33 2.15 4.61
C PHE A 132 5.95 2.37 4.01
N HIS A 133 4.90 1.94 4.71
CA HIS A 133 3.51 2.14 4.28
C HIS A 133 2.84 3.34 4.97
N GLY A 134 3.41 3.81 6.08
CA GLY A 134 2.96 4.95 6.85
C GLY A 134 3.59 6.27 6.41
N ARG A 135 3.35 7.30 7.24
CA ARG A 135 3.94 8.62 7.06
C ARG A 135 5.42 8.63 7.39
N LEU A 136 6.17 9.43 6.64
CA LEU A 136 7.58 9.72 6.90
C LEU A 136 7.85 11.22 7.13
N ASP A 137 6.85 12.09 7.03
CA ASP A 137 6.98 13.54 7.19
C ASP A 137 7.14 13.99 8.67
N TYR A 138 7.73 13.14 9.49
CA TYR A 138 8.11 13.48 10.87
C TYR A 138 9.48 14.16 10.88
N PRO A 139 9.65 15.27 11.66
CA PRO A 139 10.92 16.00 11.71
C PRO A 139 12.15 15.18 12.12
N TRP A 140 11.93 14.06 12.83
CA TRP A 140 12.99 13.16 13.30
C TRP A 140 13.25 11.97 12.35
N ALA A 141 12.45 11.78 11.30
CA ALA A 141 12.50 10.60 10.46
C ALA A 141 13.85 10.46 9.72
N SER A 142 14.39 11.52 9.12
CA SER A 142 15.71 11.49 8.47
C SER A 142 16.81 11.05 9.43
N GLN A 143 16.79 11.50 10.69
CA GLN A 143 17.79 11.09 11.67
C GLN A 143 17.77 9.58 11.93
N VAL A 144 16.60 8.96 11.98
CA VAL A 144 16.47 7.51 12.19
C VAL A 144 16.81 6.74 10.92
N LEU A 145 16.33 7.20 9.77
CA LEU A 145 16.52 6.52 8.50
C LEU A 145 17.94 6.70 7.92
N SER A 146 18.70 7.69 8.38
CA SER A 146 20.13 7.85 8.00
C SER A 146 21.03 6.69 8.46
N TYR A 147 20.57 5.86 9.40
CA TYR A 147 21.25 4.61 9.76
C TYR A 147 21.06 3.50 8.73
N VAL A 148 20.20 3.69 7.72
CA VAL A 148 19.97 2.75 6.63
C VAL A 148 20.70 3.26 5.38
N PRO A 149 21.89 2.72 5.04
CA PRO A 149 22.69 3.25 3.93
C PRO A 149 22.13 2.87 2.57
N ARG A 150 21.32 1.80 2.48
CA ARG A 150 20.72 1.27 1.26
C ARG A 150 19.40 0.55 1.55
N GLY A 151 18.59 0.38 0.52
CA GLY A 151 17.39 -0.46 0.57
C GLY A 151 16.10 0.28 0.91
N LEU A 152 16.10 1.60 1.10
CA LEU A 152 14.89 2.36 1.33
C LEU A 152 14.08 2.49 0.03
N VAL A 153 12.80 2.10 0.06
CA VAL A 153 11.87 2.22 -1.06
C VAL A 153 10.63 3.00 -0.62
N ALA A 154 10.35 4.08 -1.31
CA ALA A 154 9.13 4.87 -1.10
C ALA A 154 7.95 4.29 -1.90
N ILE A 155 6.74 4.42 -1.37
CA ILE A 155 5.51 3.99 -2.07
C ILE A 155 4.87 5.11 -2.90
N SER A 156 5.43 6.32 -2.83
CA SER A 156 5.04 7.47 -3.66
C SER A 156 6.18 8.48 -3.76
N SER A 157 6.14 9.33 -4.78
CA SER A 157 7.08 10.45 -4.91
C SER A 157 6.87 11.48 -3.79
N ALA A 158 5.63 11.67 -3.34
CA ALA A 158 5.32 12.55 -2.21
C ALA A 158 5.94 12.04 -0.90
N GLN A 159 5.96 10.73 -0.67
CA GLN A 159 6.62 10.14 0.50
C GLN A 159 8.14 10.31 0.42
N MET A 160 8.75 10.08 -0.75
CA MET A 160 10.18 10.27 -0.99
C MET A 160 10.59 11.74 -0.81
N ALA A 161 9.81 12.69 -1.34
CA ALA A 161 10.08 14.12 -1.27
C ALA A 161 10.05 14.69 0.15
N ALA A 162 9.47 13.99 1.13
CA ALA A 162 9.54 14.38 2.52
C ALA A 162 10.98 14.34 3.09
N HIS A 163 11.87 13.52 2.49
CA HIS A 163 13.24 13.30 2.92
C HIS A 163 14.15 12.99 1.71
N GLU A 164 14.41 14.01 0.89
CA GLU A 164 15.25 13.87 -0.32
C GLU A 164 16.73 13.58 -0.01
N ASP A 165 17.15 13.82 1.23
CA ASP A 165 18.51 13.57 1.73
C ASP A 165 18.81 12.09 2.01
N LEU A 166 17.79 11.21 2.01
CA LEU A 166 17.96 9.78 2.25
C LEU A 166 18.35 9.01 0.98
N ALA A 167 19.05 7.89 1.18
CA ALA A 167 19.49 7.01 0.09
C ALA A 167 18.35 6.11 -0.39
N TRP A 168 17.41 6.67 -1.15
CA TRP A 168 16.30 5.93 -1.75
C TRP A 168 16.78 5.07 -2.94
N GLU A 169 16.37 3.81 -2.97
CA GLU A 169 16.52 2.95 -4.16
C GLU A 169 15.48 3.32 -5.25
N GLY A 170 14.41 4.00 -4.88
CA GLY A 170 13.39 4.51 -5.79
C GLY A 170 11.99 4.53 -5.22
N VAL A 171 11.03 4.72 -6.13
CA VAL A 171 9.59 4.69 -5.82
C VAL A 171 8.98 3.45 -6.45
N VAL A 172 8.26 2.66 -5.65
CA VAL A 172 7.42 1.56 -6.11
C VAL A 172 6.01 1.78 -5.58
N HIS A 173 5.11 2.21 -6.45
CA HIS A 173 3.72 2.40 -6.07
C HIS A 173 3.10 1.07 -5.61
N ASN A 174 2.26 1.11 -4.58
CA ASN A 174 1.47 -0.03 -4.18
C ASN A 174 0.58 -0.50 -5.33
N GLY A 175 0.43 -1.82 -5.46
CA GLY A 175 -0.40 -2.45 -6.46
C GLY A 175 -1.33 -3.49 -5.85
N LEU A 176 -2.53 -3.62 -6.44
CA LEU A 176 -3.53 -4.61 -6.04
C LEU A 176 -3.98 -5.41 -7.27
N ASN A 177 -4.62 -6.56 -7.04
CA ASN A 177 -5.34 -7.28 -8.09
C ASN A 177 -6.65 -6.55 -8.40
N LEU A 178 -6.58 -5.52 -9.23
CA LEU A 178 -7.70 -4.65 -9.58
C LEU A 178 -8.56 -5.19 -10.74
N THR A 179 -8.13 -6.26 -11.40
CA THR A 179 -8.85 -6.84 -12.55
C THR A 179 -10.17 -7.50 -12.16
N ALA A 180 -10.30 -7.93 -10.91
CA ALA A 180 -11.52 -8.52 -10.36
C ALA A 180 -12.50 -7.48 -9.78
N SER A 181 -12.13 -6.19 -9.78
CA SER A 181 -12.99 -5.13 -9.25
C SER A 181 -14.29 -5.04 -10.05
N PRO A 182 -15.44 -4.98 -9.39
CA PRO A 182 -16.72 -4.87 -10.09
C PRO A 182 -16.79 -3.52 -10.82
N PHE A 183 -17.17 -3.56 -12.07
CA PHE A 183 -17.37 -2.37 -12.90
C PHE A 183 -18.83 -2.30 -13.33
N GLU A 184 -19.56 -1.32 -12.80
CA GLU A 184 -20.95 -1.09 -13.13
C GLU A 184 -21.12 0.17 -13.98
N THR A 185 -21.85 0.07 -15.08
CA THR A 185 -22.22 1.24 -15.89
C THR A 185 -23.36 2.03 -15.26
N ARG A 186 -24.22 1.37 -14.45
CA ARG A 186 -25.30 2.02 -13.70
C ARG A 186 -24.77 2.41 -12.33
N ARG A 187 -24.88 3.67 -12.00
CA ARG A 187 -24.55 4.25 -10.70
C ARG A 187 -25.80 4.83 -10.04
N THR A 188 -25.76 4.94 -8.74
CA THR A 188 -26.71 5.74 -7.96
C THR A 188 -26.29 7.22 -7.96
N ASP A 189 -27.10 8.08 -7.38
CA ASP A 189 -26.74 9.47 -7.14
C ASP A 189 -25.95 9.66 -5.84
N ALA A 190 -25.74 8.59 -5.09
CA ALA A 190 -25.07 8.64 -3.80
C ALA A 190 -23.54 8.82 -3.94
N LEU A 191 -23.00 9.71 -3.13
CA LEU A 191 -21.57 9.78 -2.84
C LEU A 191 -21.17 8.67 -1.87
N CYS A 192 -19.89 8.30 -1.85
CA CYS A 192 -19.38 7.44 -0.78
C CYS A 192 -18.12 8.00 -0.13
N PHE A 193 -17.92 7.60 1.11
CA PHE A 193 -16.68 7.78 1.88
C PHE A 193 -16.27 6.45 2.44
N VAL A 194 -14.98 6.08 2.27
CA VAL A 194 -14.41 4.85 2.80
C VAL A 194 -13.12 5.15 3.54
N GLY A 195 -12.98 4.65 4.79
CA GLY A 195 -11.76 4.89 5.56
C GLY A 195 -11.89 4.60 7.06
N ARG A 196 -10.98 5.18 7.86
CA ARG A 196 -11.11 5.23 9.31
C ARG A 196 -11.96 6.43 9.74
N LEU A 197 -12.71 6.28 10.82
CA LEU A 197 -13.33 7.44 11.47
C LEU A 197 -12.30 8.19 12.29
N ALA A 198 -11.59 9.09 11.62
CA ALA A 198 -10.54 9.91 12.23
C ALA A 198 -10.61 11.34 11.66
N PRO A 199 -10.30 12.37 12.46
CA PRO A 199 -10.40 13.77 12.03
C PRO A 199 -9.64 14.03 10.73
N GLU A 200 -8.44 13.49 10.64
CA GLU A 200 -7.54 13.68 9.50
C GLU A 200 -8.06 13.06 8.19
N LYS A 201 -9.03 12.12 8.25
CA LYS A 201 -9.68 11.54 7.07
C LYS A 201 -10.88 12.37 6.59
N GLY A 202 -11.39 13.27 7.40
CA GLY A 202 -12.42 14.24 7.04
C GLY A 202 -13.83 13.67 6.83
N PRO A 203 -14.34 12.69 7.62
CA PRO A 203 -15.69 12.17 7.41
C PRO A 203 -16.78 13.23 7.64
N VAL A 204 -16.53 14.24 8.48
CA VAL A 204 -17.44 15.37 8.68
C VAL A 204 -17.45 16.31 7.46
N ASP A 205 -16.30 16.53 6.83
CA ASP A 205 -16.23 17.27 5.56
C ASP A 205 -16.99 16.54 4.46
N ALA A 206 -16.97 15.19 4.44
CA ALA A 206 -17.76 14.39 3.49
C ALA A 206 -19.27 14.63 3.69
N ILE A 207 -19.76 14.70 4.94
CA ILE A 207 -21.15 15.05 5.26
C ILE A 207 -21.49 16.47 4.76
N GLU A 208 -20.59 17.42 4.95
CA GLU A 208 -20.81 18.80 4.49
C GLU A 208 -20.83 18.90 2.94
N ILE A 209 -19.98 18.13 2.25
CA ILE A 209 -19.99 18.06 0.77
C ILE A 209 -21.34 17.49 0.28
N ALA A 210 -21.79 16.39 0.89
CA ALA A 210 -23.07 15.77 0.56
C ALA A 210 -24.24 16.74 0.77
N ARG A 211 -24.27 17.44 1.91
CA ARG A 211 -25.27 18.47 2.20
C ARG A 211 -25.29 19.60 1.16
N ARG A 212 -24.11 20.08 0.73
CA ARG A 212 -23.98 21.16 -0.26
C ARG A 212 -24.43 20.74 -1.65
N THR A 213 -24.22 19.48 -2.00
CA THR A 213 -24.57 18.93 -3.31
C THR A 213 -26.00 18.41 -3.38
N GLY A 214 -26.69 18.27 -2.22
CA GLY A 214 -28.00 17.66 -2.13
C GLY A 214 -28.02 16.17 -2.51
N ARG A 215 -26.86 15.49 -2.43
CA ARG A 215 -26.72 14.08 -2.79
C ARG A 215 -26.68 13.20 -1.54
N PRO A 216 -27.27 12.01 -1.57
CA PRO A 216 -27.08 11.01 -0.50
C PRO A 216 -25.59 10.68 -0.31
N LEU A 217 -25.21 10.34 0.93
CA LEU A 217 -23.87 9.90 1.27
C LEU A 217 -23.90 8.57 2.01
N ARG A 218 -23.09 7.63 1.58
CA ARG A 218 -22.89 6.33 2.24
C ARG A 218 -21.47 6.29 2.81
N ILE A 219 -21.35 6.13 4.13
CA ILE A 219 -20.07 6.13 4.85
C ILE A 219 -19.76 4.71 5.30
N ALA A 220 -18.74 4.09 4.69
CA ALA A 220 -18.18 2.82 5.15
C ALA A 220 -16.88 3.10 5.90
N ALA A 221 -16.93 3.00 7.23
CA ALA A 221 -15.77 3.39 8.02
C ALA A 221 -15.62 2.58 9.31
N LYS A 222 -14.36 2.23 9.61
CA LYS A 222 -13.98 1.57 10.84
C LYS A 222 -14.00 2.57 12.00
N LYS A 223 -14.71 2.23 13.07
CA LYS A 223 -14.61 2.96 14.34
C LYS A 223 -13.25 2.71 14.96
N GLY A 224 -12.64 3.76 15.48
CA GLY A 224 -11.41 3.64 16.23
C GLY A 224 -11.63 2.98 17.59
N VAL A 225 -10.52 2.50 18.18
CA VAL A 225 -10.52 1.79 19.46
C VAL A 225 -9.73 2.54 20.55
N THR A 226 -8.94 3.54 20.15
CA THR A 226 -8.22 4.38 21.12
C THR A 226 -9.15 5.38 21.79
N PRO A 227 -8.85 5.85 23.01
CA PRO A 227 -9.68 6.84 23.70
C PRO A 227 -9.95 8.10 22.86
N ALA A 228 -8.95 8.59 22.13
CA ALA A 228 -9.09 9.77 21.26
C ALA A 228 -10.04 9.51 20.07
N GLU A 229 -9.96 8.34 19.45
CA GLU A 229 -10.84 7.95 18.34
C GLU A 229 -12.28 7.73 18.80
N ILE A 230 -12.46 7.16 19.98
CA ILE A 230 -13.80 7.00 20.61
C ILE A 230 -14.41 8.37 20.91
N ALA A 231 -13.64 9.27 21.53
CA ALA A 231 -14.09 10.64 21.79
C ALA A 231 -14.47 11.37 20.49
N TYR A 232 -13.65 11.28 19.43
CA TYR A 232 -13.98 11.86 18.13
C TYR A 232 -15.31 11.29 17.57
N TYR A 233 -15.50 9.98 17.67
CA TYR A 233 -16.75 9.36 17.22
C TYR A 233 -17.97 9.92 17.98
N ASP A 234 -17.92 9.94 19.30
CA ASP A 234 -19.06 10.30 20.16
C ASP A 234 -19.34 11.81 20.16
N GLU A 235 -18.29 12.64 20.18
CA GLU A 235 -18.42 14.08 20.37
C GLU A 235 -18.50 14.88 19.05
N VAL A 236 -17.97 14.33 17.96
CA VAL A 236 -17.86 15.05 16.67
C VAL A 236 -18.63 14.37 15.55
N PHE A 237 -18.28 13.12 15.23
CA PHE A 237 -18.88 12.43 14.09
C PHE A 237 -20.36 12.08 14.28
N LYS A 238 -20.71 11.44 15.40
CA LYS A 238 -22.08 11.02 15.68
C LYS A 238 -23.07 12.20 15.72
N PRO A 239 -22.78 13.34 16.39
CA PRO A 239 -23.64 14.50 16.31
C PRO A 239 -23.74 15.12 14.91
N ALA A 240 -22.68 15.04 14.08
CA ALA A 240 -22.74 15.49 12.69
C ALA A 240 -23.66 14.58 11.85
N LEU A 241 -23.55 13.27 12.04
CA LEU A 241 -24.39 12.27 11.39
C LEU A 241 -25.87 12.42 11.78
N GLU A 242 -26.19 12.62 13.06
CA GLU A 242 -27.56 12.78 13.56
C GLU A 242 -28.25 14.06 13.03
N ARG A 243 -27.48 15.09 12.69
CA ARG A 243 -28.01 16.34 12.09
C ARG A 243 -28.13 16.29 10.57
N ALA A 244 -27.51 15.28 9.93
CA ALA A 244 -27.52 15.17 8.48
C ALA A 244 -28.76 14.39 8.01
N SER A 245 -29.41 14.88 6.94
CA SER A 245 -30.35 14.12 6.15
C SER A 245 -29.59 13.35 5.07
N ASP A 246 -30.13 12.21 4.66
CA ASP A 246 -29.61 11.41 3.54
C ASP A 246 -28.15 10.95 3.67
N VAL A 247 -27.71 10.69 4.91
CA VAL A 247 -26.40 10.10 5.23
C VAL A 247 -26.60 8.76 5.93
N GLU A 248 -26.05 7.70 5.32
CA GLU A 248 -26.08 6.35 5.85
C GLU A 248 -24.69 5.94 6.35
N PHE A 249 -24.58 5.53 7.62
CA PHE A 249 -23.37 4.98 8.20
C PHE A 249 -23.42 3.45 8.20
N LEU A 250 -22.59 2.81 7.39
CA LEU A 250 -22.58 1.36 7.14
C LEU A 250 -21.66 0.58 8.10
N GLY A 251 -20.83 1.28 8.89
CA GLY A 251 -19.77 0.63 9.65
C GLY A 251 -18.61 0.17 8.75
N GLU A 252 -17.80 -0.77 9.23
CA GLU A 252 -16.75 -1.39 8.45
C GLU A 252 -17.34 -2.42 7.48
N LEU A 253 -17.00 -2.32 6.20
CA LEU A 253 -17.45 -3.25 5.17
C LEU A 253 -16.34 -4.24 4.78
N PRO A 254 -16.66 -5.55 4.61
CA PRO A 254 -15.79 -6.50 3.95
C PRO A 254 -15.47 -6.11 2.49
N GLY A 255 -14.42 -6.70 1.92
CA GLY A 255 -13.96 -6.39 0.57
C GLY A 255 -15.07 -6.34 -0.50
N PRO A 256 -15.87 -7.42 -0.67
CA PRO A 256 -16.90 -7.46 -1.72
C PRO A 256 -18.00 -6.39 -1.56
N GLU A 257 -18.45 -6.11 -0.34
CA GLU A 257 -19.45 -5.07 -0.08
C GLU A 257 -18.87 -3.67 -0.26
N ARG A 258 -17.61 -3.46 0.11
CA ARG A 258 -16.89 -2.21 -0.13
C ARG A 258 -16.73 -1.95 -1.62
N ASP A 259 -16.34 -2.95 -2.39
CA ASP A 259 -16.15 -2.85 -3.84
C ASP A 259 -17.48 -2.57 -4.55
N ARG A 260 -18.59 -3.20 -4.06
CA ARG A 260 -19.94 -2.87 -4.52
C ARG A 260 -20.29 -1.41 -4.19
N LEU A 261 -19.99 -0.94 -2.98
CA LEU A 261 -20.23 0.45 -2.60
C LEU A 261 -19.53 1.40 -3.56
N PHE A 262 -18.26 1.14 -3.92
CA PHE A 262 -17.57 1.96 -4.92
C PHE A 262 -18.28 1.88 -6.28
N SER A 263 -18.54 0.69 -6.82
CA SER A 263 -19.06 0.52 -8.17
C SER A 263 -20.44 1.20 -8.39
N GLU A 264 -21.29 1.20 -7.34
CA GLU A 264 -22.60 1.81 -7.35
C GLU A 264 -22.58 3.33 -7.11
N SER A 265 -21.48 3.89 -6.58
CA SER A 265 -21.42 5.28 -6.16
C SER A 265 -21.23 6.27 -7.31
N TYR A 266 -21.73 7.48 -7.13
CA TYR A 266 -21.55 8.60 -8.04
C TYR A 266 -20.10 9.07 -8.09
N ALA A 267 -19.51 9.28 -6.89
CA ALA A 267 -18.13 9.61 -6.69
C ALA A 267 -17.68 9.22 -5.26
N THR A 268 -16.39 8.96 -5.09
CA THR A 268 -15.78 8.73 -3.77
C THR A 268 -15.19 10.02 -3.25
N LEU A 269 -15.50 10.36 -2.01
CA LEU A 269 -14.98 11.54 -1.33
C LEU A 269 -13.75 11.18 -0.49
N MET A 270 -12.65 11.92 -0.69
CA MET A 270 -11.43 11.86 0.11
C MET A 270 -11.06 13.27 0.60
N PRO A 271 -11.84 13.87 1.51
CA PRO A 271 -11.68 15.26 1.93
C PRO A 271 -10.62 15.46 3.02
N GLY A 272 -9.96 14.39 3.44
CA GLY A 272 -8.96 14.43 4.50
C GLY A 272 -7.82 15.39 4.22
N SER A 273 -7.31 16.01 5.28
CA SER A 273 -6.11 16.86 5.24
C SER A 273 -4.82 16.08 5.48
N TRP A 274 -4.94 14.78 5.74
CA TRP A 274 -3.86 13.86 5.95
C TRP A 274 -3.04 13.69 4.67
N PRO A 275 -1.71 13.90 4.70
CA PRO A 275 -0.86 13.62 3.55
C PRO A 275 -0.79 12.10 3.34
N GLU A 276 -1.73 11.56 2.56
CA GLU A 276 -1.80 10.12 2.27
C GLU A 276 -0.45 9.65 1.73
N PRO A 277 0.20 8.65 2.37
CA PRO A 277 1.43 8.10 1.86
C PRO A 277 1.27 7.44 0.48
N PHE A 278 0.07 6.89 0.20
CA PHE A 278 -0.31 6.37 -1.11
C PHE A 278 -1.78 6.65 -1.43
N GLY A 279 -2.73 6.00 -0.75
CA GLY A 279 -4.17 6.17 -1.01
C GLY A 279 -4.81 4.96 -1.70
N LEU A 280 -4.73 3.78 -1.07
CA LEU A 280 -5.36 2.56 -1.59
C LEU A 280 -6.86 2.75 -1.90
N VAL A 281 -7.58 3.50 -1.08
CA VAL A 281 -9.00 3.82 -1.30
C VAL A 281 -9.23 4.49 -2.66
N ALA A 282 -8.31 5.36 -3.11
CA ALA A 282 -8.42 5.99 -4.41
C ALA A 282 -8.30 4.96 -5.55
N ILE A 283 -7.27 4.09 -5.51
CA ILE A 283 -7.11 3.09 -6.57
C ILE A 283 -8.23 2.05 -6.58
N GLU A 284 -8.79 1.68 -5.42
CA GLU A 284 -9.94 0.78 -5.31
C GLU A 284 -11.21 1.40 -5.91
N SER A 285 -11.48 2.66 -5.60
CA SER A 285 -12.59 3.42 -6.18
C SER A 285 -12.47 3.52 -7.70
N LEU A 286 -11.30 3.95 -8.18
CA LEU A 286 -11.02 4.11 -9.61
C LEU A 286 -11.05 2.77 -10.35
N ALA A 287 -10.65 1.66 -9.71
CA ALA A 287 -10.77 0.32 -10.27
C ALA A 287 -12.22 -0.12 -10.47
N CYS A 288 -13.15 0.39 -9.67
CA CYS A 288 -14.59 0.23 -9.89
C CYS A 288 -15.15 1.26 -10.91
N GLY A 289 -14.29 2.04 -11.56
CA GLY A 289 -14.66 3.10 -12.48
C GLY A 289 -15.28 4.32 -11.80
N THR A 290 -15.19 4.43 -10.47
CA THR A 290 -15.80 5.50 -9.70
C THR A 290 -14.82 6.65 -9.50
N PRO A 291 -15.13 7.87 -10.00
CA PRO A 291 -14.26 9.03 -9.87
C PRO A 291 -14.02 9.42 -8.42
N VAL A 292 -12.87 10.03 -8.16
CA VAL A 292 -12.47 10.49 -6.83
C VAL A 292 -12.51 12.02 -6.75
N ILE A 293 -13.16 12.54 -5.72
CA ILE A 293 -13.08 13.95 -5.34
C ILE A 293 -12.23 14.04 -4.08
N ALA A 294 -11.06 14.65 -4.19
CA ALA A 294 -10.06 14.59 -3.14
C ALA A 294 -9.51 15.97 -2.77
N ARG A 295 -8.88 16.06 -1.59
CA ARG A 295 -7.97 17.15 -1.28
C ARG A 295 -6.63 16.89 -1.96
N ARG A 296 -5.95 17.93 -2.44
CA ARG A 296 -4.65 17.80 -3.12
C ARG A 296 -3.52 17.66 -2.11
N VAL A 297 -3.39 16.49 -1.48
CA VAL A 297 -2.41 16.22 -0.42
C VAL A 297 -1.73 14.86 -0.59
N GLY A 298 -0.48 14.76 -0.14
CA GLY A 298 0.30 13.52 -0.18
C GLY A 298 0.39 12.94 -1.59
N ALA A 299 0.23 11.63 -1.71
CA ALA A 299 0.31 10.91 -2.98
C ALA A 299 -0.94 11.00 -3.86
N LEU A 300 -2.04 11.60 -3.40
CA LEU A 300 -3.28 11.64 -4.19
C LEU A 300 -3.12 12.27 -5.58
N PRO A 301 -2.27 13.33 -5.79
CA PRO A 301 -1.99 13.85 -7.12
C PRO A 301 -1.23 12.90 -8.07
N GLU A 302 -0.57 11.87 -7.54
CA GLU A 302 0.09 10.82 -8.35
C GLU A 302 -0.92 9.77 -8.84
N ILE A 303 -2.03 9.61 -8.11
CA ILE A 303 -3.06 8.60 -8.39
C ILE A 303 -4.19 9.18 -9.23
N VAL A 304 -4.77 10.29 -8.79
CA VAL A 304 -5.91 10.95 -9.42
C VAL A 304 -5.43 11.98 -10.42
N ARG A 305 -5.70 11.76 -11.71
CA ARG A 305 -5.46 12.75 -12.77
C ARG A 305 -6.66 13.68 -12.85
N GLU A 306 -6.43 14.95 -12.58
CA GLU A 306 -7.50 15.97 -12.58
C GLU A 306 -8.19 16.08 -13.95
N GLY A 307 -9.51 16.04 -13.96
CA GLY A 307 -10.31 16.06 -15.19
C GLY A 307 -10.34 14.74 -15.97
N VAL A 308 -9.69 13.68 -15.46
CA VAL A 308 -9.65 12.34 -16.08
C VAL A 308 -10.15 11.27 -15.11
N ASP A 309 -9.55 11.19 -13.91
CA ASP A 309 -9.91 10.19 -12.90
C ASP A 309 -10.76 10.81 -11.78
N GLY A 310 -10.85 12.13 -11.72
CA GLY A 310 -11.53 12.87 -10.66
C GLY A 310 -11.10 14.31 -10.61
N PHE A 311 -11.36 14.97 -9.49
CA PHE A 311 -11.05 16.38 -9.29
C PHE A 311 -10.52 16.66 -7.90
N PHE A 312 -9.82 17.79 -7.75
CA PHE A 312 -9.34 18.27 -6.47
C PHE A 312 -10.07 19.52 -6.00
N GLY A 313 -10.17 19.67 -4.68
CA GLY A 313 -10.66 20.87 -4.01
C GLY A 313 -9.96 21.07 -2.68
N ASP A 314 -9.68 22.32 -2.30
CA ASP A 314 -8.91 22.63 -1.10
C ASP A 314 -9.74 22.57 0.19
N ASP A 315 -11.06 22.63 0.06
CA ASP A 315 -12.03 22.55 1.14
C ASP A 315 -13.35 21.91 0.70
N ALA A 316 -14.26 21.70 1.64
CA ALA A 316 -15.57 21.09 1.35
C ALA A 316 -16.41 21.90 0.34
N VAL A 317 -16.24 23.23 0.26
CA VAL A 317 -16.96 24.10 -0.69
C VAL A 317 -16.45 23.85 -2.10
N ALA A 318 -15.14 23.90 -2.29
CA ALA A 318 -14.50 23.64 -3.57
C ALA A 318 -14.76 22.20 -4.04
N MET A 319 -14.68 21.21 -3.14
CA MET A 319 -14.96 19.80 -3.47
C MET A 319 -16.43 19.61 -3.86
N ALA A 320 -17.38 20.24 -3.18
CA ALA A 320 -18.80 20.19 -3.55
C ALA A 320 -19.05 20.74 -4.97
N PHE A 321 -18.37 21.83 -5.34
CA PHE A 321 -18.43 22.35 -6.70
C PHE A 321 -17.90 21.33 -7.74
N ARG A 322 -16.80 20.63 -7.40
CA ARG A 322 -16.19 19.61 -8.26
C ARG A 322 -17.07 18.37 -8.46
N VAL A 323 -17.91 18.03 -7.50
CA VAL A 323 -18.86 16.90 -7.63
C VAL A 323 -19.74 17.06 -8.87
N GLY A 324 -20.18 18.28 -9.21
CA GLY A 324 -21.00 18.54 -10.40
C GLY A 324 -20.29 18.30 -11.74
N GLN A 325 -18.96 18.16 -11.76
CA GLN A 325 -18.16 17.94 -12.97
C GLN A 325 -17.92 16.46 -13.28
N VAL A 326 -18.35 15.56 -12.39
CA VAL A 326 -18.11 14.10 -12.50
C VAL A 326 -18.83 13.47 -13.70
N ASP A 327 -19.92 14.07 -14.18
CA ASP A 327 -20.69 13.53 -15.31
C ASP A 327 -19.92 13.52 -16.63
N ASP A 328 -18.90 14.36 -16.76
CA ASP A 328 -18.07 14.47 -17.96
C ASP A 328 -16.96 13.40 -18.02
N LEU A 329 -16.79 12.58 -16.96
CA LEU A 329 -15.73 11.60 -16.86
C LEU A 329 -16.14 10.22 -17.40
N ASP A 330 -15.26 9.59 -18.18
CA ASP A 330 -15.45 8.24 -18.70
C ASP A 330 -15.01 7.19 -17.67
N ARG A 331 -15.98 6.57 -17.02
CA ARG A 331 -15.77 5.54 -15.99
C ARG A 331 -14.98 4.32 -16.50
N ARG A 332 -15.15 3.94 -17.79
CA ARG A 332 -14.41 2.82 -18.39
C ARG A 332 -12.95 3.19 -18.58
N ALA A 333 -12.66 4.37 -19.08
CA ALA A 333 -11.30 4.87 -19.22
C ALA A 333 -10.59 5.02 -17.87
N ILE A 334 -11.32 5.41 -16.81
CA ILE A 334 -10.84 5.44 -15.42
C ILE A 334 -10.41 4.04 -14.99
N HIS A 335 -11.29 3.04 -15.11
CA HIS A 335 -11.02 1.65 -14.75
C HIS A 335 -9.78 1.11 -15.48
N GLU A 336 -9.76 1.18 -16.81
CA GLU A 336 -8.65 0.66 -17.63
C GLU A 336 -7.32 1.31 -17.28
N SER A 337 -7.33 2.62 -17.04
CA SER A 337 -6.14 3.37 -16.66
C SER A 337 -5.59 2.93 -15.30
N VAL A 338 -6.42 2.85 -14.26
CA VAL A 338 -5.93 2.52 -12.92
C VAL A 338 -5.44 1.08 -12.84
N VAL A 339 -6.12 0.14 -13.50
CA VAL A 339 -5.69 -1.26 -13.59
C VAL A 339 -4.31 -1.37 -14.24
N SER A 340 -4.02 -0.59 -15.26
CA SER A 340 -2.70 -0.60 -15.92
C SER A 340 -1.59 0.03 -15.08
N ARG A 341 -1.90 1.04 -14.24
CA ARG A 341 -0.93 1.81 -13.46
C ARG A 341 -0.60 1.20 -12.11
N PHE A 342 -1.59 0.62 -11.44
CA PHE A 342 -1.52 0.21 -10.03
C PHE A 342 -1.86 -1.27 -9.82
N SER A 343 -1.58 -2.13 -10.80
CA SER A 343 -1.72 -3.59 -10.65
C SER A 343 -0.63 -4.18 -9.77
N ALA A 344 -0.92 -5.30 -9.08
CA ALA A 344 0.07 -6.10 -8.37
C ALA A 344 1.26 -6.48 -9.26
N ARG A 345 1.00 -6.77 -10.54
CA ARG A 345 2.03 -7.03 -11.54
C ARG A 345 3.00 -5.85 -11.68
N LYS A 346 2.47 -4.62 -11.79
CA LYS A 346 3.28 -3.41 -11.94
C LYS A 346 4.13 -3.12 -10.70
N MET A 347 3.58 -3.38 -9.53
CA MET A 347 4.29 -3.30 -8.25
C MET A 347 5.44 -4.32 -8.20
N ALA A 348 5.19 -5.59 -8.54
CA ALA A 348 6.21 -6.62 -8.58
C ALA A 348 7.32 -6.31 -9.60
N ASP A 349 7.00 -5.78 -10.81
CA ASP A 349 7.99 -5.30 -11.78
C ASP A 349 8.93 -4.24 -11.15
N GLY A 350 8.37 -3.38 -10.28
CA GLY A 350 9.14 -2.38 -9.55
C GLY A 350 10.11 -3.00 -8.56
N TYR A 351 9.61 -3.90 -7.72
CA TYR A 351 10.45 -4.54 -6.70
C TYR A 351 11.49 -5.49 -7.28
N GLU A 352 11.21 -6.23 -8.35
CA GLU A 352 12.22 -7.07 -9.00
C GLU A 352 13.41 -6.25 -9.51
N ARG A 353 13.17 -5.04 -10.06
CA ARG A 353 14.26 -4.13 -10.43
C ARG A 353 15.09 -3.68 -9.24
N ILE A 354 14.44 -3.35 -8.12
CA ILE A 354 15.11 -2.98 -6.86
C ILE A 354 15.93 -4.18 -6.34
N TYR A 355 15.34 -5.38 -6.31
CA TYR A 355 16.05 -6.57 -5.83
C TYR A 355 17.30 -6.84 -6.67
N THR A 356 17.21 -6.79 -8.00
CA THR A 356 18.35 -6.97 -8.88
C THR A 356 19.45 -5.95 -8.60
N ALA A 357 19.10 -4.66 -8.51
CA ALA A 357 20.06 -3.60 -8.21
C ALA A 357 20.74 -3.76 -6.84
N MET A 358 19.98 -4.22 -5.83
CA MET A 358 20.52 -4.48 -4.49
C MET A 358 21.50 -5.66 -4.49
N LEU A 359 21.21 -6.73 -5.24
CA LEU A 359 22.06 -7.92 -5.36
C LEU A 359 23.34 -7.60 -6.13
N ASP A 360 23.26 -6.94 -7.28
CA ASP A 360 24.43 -6.53 -8.07
C ASP A 360 25.37 -5.62 -7.25
N GLY A 361 24.82 -4.69 -6.49
CA GLY A 361 25.60 -3.81 -5.61
C GLY A 361 26.17 -4.50 -4.37
N HIS A 362 25.58 -5.59 -3.92
CA HIS A 362 26.08 -6.39 -2.80
C HIS A 362 27.28 -7.23 -3.21
N GLU A 363 27.23 -7.89 -4.37
CA GLU A 363 28.34 -8.66 -4.93
C GLU A 363 29.60 -7.79 -5.17
N ALA A 364 29.41 -6.54 -5.61
CA ALA A 364 30.51 -5.60 -5.81
C ALA A 364 31.18 -5.09 -4.52
N GLY A 365 30.51 -5.23 -3.37
CA GLY A 365 30.95 -4.75 -2.06
C GLY A 365 31.55 -5.81 -1.13
N VAL A 366 31.52 -7.08 -1.50
CA VAL A 366 32.14 -8.16 -0.68
C VAL A 366 33.66 -8.12 -0.87
N PRO A 367 34.48 -7.77 0.16
CA PRO A 367 35.93 -7.84 0.01
C PRO A 367 36.34 -9.32 -0.16
N GLU A 368 37.19 -9.59 -1.16
CA GLU A 368 37.83 -10.92 -1.28
C GLU A 368 38.44 -11.32 0.06
N PRO A 369 38.23 -12.58 0.52
CA PRO A 369 38.85 -13.05 1.75
C PRO A 369 40.38 -12.90 1.56
N ALA A 370 41.00 -12.12 2.44
CA ALA A 370 42.46 -11.94 2.45
C ALA A 370 43.13 -13.31 2.39
N ALA A 371 43.88 -13.57 1.32
CA ALA A 371 44.62 -14.80 1.16
C ALA A 371 45.47 -15.00 2.41
N ALA A 372 45.25 -16.14 3.12
CA ALA A 372 46.02 -16.52 4.28
C ALA A 372 47.52 -16.54 3.88
N GLY A 373 48.24 -15.53 4.36
CA GLY A 373 49.68 -15.45 4.16
C GLY A 373 50.31 -16.71 4.73
N SER A 374 50.93 -17.52 3.85
CA SER A 374 51.82 -18.57 4.23
C SER A 374 53.03 -17.94 4.93
N GLU A 375 53.01 -17.93 6.26
CA GLU A 375 54.27 -17.74 6.99
C GLU A 375 55.15 -18.97 6.75
N GLY A 376 56.11 -18.74 5.85
CA GLY A 376 57.24 -19.65 5.68
C GLY A 376 58.25 -19.44 6.82
N THR A 377 58.62 -20.55 7.41
CA THR A 377 59.69 -20.83 8.37
C THR A 377 60.85 -19.86 8.38
#